data_a73787dacb9432a856fe8d11c492de33
#
_entry.id   a73787dacb9432a856fe8d11c492de33
#
_cell.length_a   1.000
_cell.length_b   1.000
_cell.length_c   1.000
_cell.angle_alpha   90.00
_cell.angle_beta   90.00
_cell.angle_gamma   90.00
#
_symmetry.space_group_name_H-M   'P 1'
#
loop_
_entity.id
_entity.type
_entity.pdbx_description
1 polymer ?
#
loop_
_entity_poly.entity_id
_entity_poly.type
_entity_poly.pdbx_seq_one_letter_code
_entity_poly.pdbx_strand_id
1 'polypeptide(L)'
;MSYLRKGSAKGYGGHTWAHSLPHLSSLSCVASLLILLLAFSQGTSADNQKIAIAEKMLDSFYRFDTQALADLLAEGKDAESVLYYQAWAEAANYTIKQRKPCFVSEDNLIVCAVTVFDDFGKTLGYTATDTFYLTVESDRVATVSFEGDDPMIFSILYVWMMVFKSELFEHECKDMFEGGKTPAACSRAVVQAAKDFIDMF
;
A
#
# COMPACT_ATOMS: atom_id res chain seq x y z
N MET A 1 4.71 -13.89 3.77
CA MET A 1 5.41 -14.02 5.08
C MET A 1 5.13 -12.79 5.88
N SER A 2 4.21 -12.88 6.85
CA SER A 2 3.84 -11.78 7.72
C SER A 2 4.94 -11.54 8.76
N TYR A 3 5.59 -10.39 8.74
CA TYR A 3 6.43 -9.94 9.85
C TYR A 3 5.52 -9.41 10.96
N LEU A 4 5.34 -10.22 12.01
CA LEU A 4 4.64 -9.85 13.23
C LEU A 4 5.42 -8.76 13.98
N ARG A 5 4.90 -7.55 14.01
CA ARG A 5 5.32 -6.50 14.94
C ARG A 5 4.48 -6.60 16.22
N LYS A 6 5.10 -7.04 17.32
CA LYS A 6 4.50 -7.01 18.67
C LYS A 6 4.27 -5.56 19.12
N GLY A 7 3.03 -5.13 19.17
CA GLY A 7 2.60 -3.90 19.81
C GLY A 7 2.30 -4.14 21.29
N SER A 8 2.99 -3.39 22.16
CA SER A 8 2.78 -3.40 23.61
C SER A 8 1.54 -2.62 24.00
N ALA A 9 0.57 -3.27 24.65
CA ALA A 9 -0.60 -2.61 25.24
C ALA A 9 -0.21 -1.85 26.51
N LYS A 10 -0.44 -0.53 26.54
CA LYS A 10 -0.44 0.28 27.76
C LYS A 10 -1.87 0.50 28.24
N GLY A 11 -2.13 0.07 29.49
CA GLY A 11 -3.41 0.18 30.16
C GLY A 11 -3.80 1.64 30.45
N TYR A 12 -5.08 1.95 30.29
CA TYR A 12 -5.68 3.22 30.68
C TYR A 12 -6.34 3.06 32.05
N GLY A 13 -5.84 3.84 33.02
CA GLY A 13 -6.44 4.04 34.32
C GLY A 13 -7.62 5.01 34.24
N GLY A 14 -8.76 4.61 34.82
CA GLY A 14 -9.96 5.43 34.87
C GLY A 14 -9.85 6.53 35.93
N HIS A 15 -10.28 7.73 35.61
CA HIS A 15 -10.58 8.80 36.57
C HIS A 15 -12.04 9.23 36.42
N THR A 16 -12.81 8.99 37.47
CA THR A 16 -14.16 9.50 37.69
C THR A 16 -14.09 10.94 38.19
N TRP A 17 -14.78 11.87 37.51
CA TRP A 17 -15.03 13.24 38.03
C TRP A 17 -16.52 13.49 38.13
N ALA A 18 -16.90 13.91 39.34
CA ALA A 18 -18.27 14.24 39.69
C ALA A 18 -18.60 15.72 39.41
N HIS A 19 -19.87 15.96 39.17
CA HIS A 19 -20.55 17.13 38.65
C HIS A 19 -20.51 18.41 39.43
N SER A 20 -20.55 19.54 38.71
CA SER A 20 -21.35 20.72 39.06
C SER A 20 -21.70 21.50 37.80
N LEU A 21 -22.98 21.69 37.51
CA LEU A 21 -23.51 22.46 36.39
C LEU A 21 -23.68 23.94 36.80
N PRO A 22 -23.15 24.93 36.04
CA PRO A 22 -23.60 26.30 36.14
C PRO A 22 -24.67 26.61 35.09
N HIS A 23 -25.70 27.35 35.49
CA HIS A 23 -26.71 27.93 34.61
C HIS A 23 -26.08 28.91 33.62
N LEU A 24 -26.09 28.56 32.32
CA LEU A 24 -25.65 29.43 31.25
C LEU A 24 -26.85 29.98 30.49
N SER A 25 -26.91 31.29 30.32
CA SER A 25 -27.92 32.06 29.60
C SER A 25 -27.96 31.68 28.11
N SER A 26 -29.15 31.61 27.54
CA SER A 26 -29.50 31.05 26.23
C SER A 26 -28.86 31.71 24.98
N LEU A 27 -28.16 32.81 25.10
CA LEU A 27 -27.53 33.51 23.97
C LEU A 27 -26.09 33.00 23.63
N SER A 28 -25.41 32.36 24.59
CA SER A 28 -24.05 31.82 24.35
C SER A 28 -24.05 30.50 23.58
N CYS A 29 -25.16 29.74 23.58
CA CYS A 29 -25.23 28.43 22.90
C CYS A 29 -25.21 28.51 21.37
N VAL A 30 -25.81 29.55 20.78
CA VAL A 30 -25.91 29.65 19.31
C VAL A 30 -24.57 29.99 18.67
N ALA A 31 -23.78 30.87 19.31
CA ALA A 31 -22.46 31.23 18.83
C ALA A 31 -21.45 30.06 18.92
N SER A 32 -21.54 29.26 20.01
CA SER A 32 -20.71 28.06 20.20
C SER A 32 -21.03 26.93 19.19
N LEU A 33 -22.29 26.78 18.81
CA LEU A 33 -22.71 25.76 17.82
C LEU A 33 -22.21 26.11 16.39
N LEU A 34 -22.19 27.40 16.03
CA LEU A 34 -21.66 27.86 14.74
C LEU A 34 -20.15 27.66 14.60
N ILE A 35 -19.39 27.86 15.67
CA ILE A 35 -17.93 27.65 15.70
C ILE A 35 -17.61 26.14 15.59
N LEU A 36 -18.43 25.25 16.21
CA LEU A 36 -18.24 23.81 16.11
C LEU A 36 -18.47 23.30 14.68
N LEU A 37 -19.46 23.85 13.97
CA LEU A 37 -19.77 23.46 12.58
C LEU A 37 -18.68 23.88 11.58
N LEU A 38 -17.97 24.99 11.84
CA LEU A 38 -16.85 25.44 11.01
C LEU A 38 -15.57 24.59 11.23
N ALA A 39 -15.37 24.04 12.43
CA ALA A 39 -14.22 23.18 12.72
C ALA A 39 -14.33 21.79 12.06
N PHE A 40 -15.55 21.26 11.88
CA PHE A 40 -15.75 19.97 11.19
C PHE A 40 -15.52 20.03 9.68
N SER A 41 -15.59 21.19 9.05
CA SER A 41 -15.38 21.32 7.60
C SER A 41 -13.90 21.38 7.19
N GLN A 42 -12.97 21.64 8.11
CA GLN A 42 -11.54 21.75 7.77
C GLN A 42 -10.83 20.38 7.71
N GLY A 43 -11.26 19.40 8.50
CA GLY A 43 -10.71 18.04 8.45
C GLY A 43 -10.95 17.31 7.12
N THR A 44 -12.12 17.49 6.53
CA THR A 44 -12.49 16.84 5.27
C THR A 44 -11.75 17.37 4.03
N SER A 45 -11.30 18.62 4.03
CA SER A 45 -10.57 19.22 2.89
C SER A 45 -9.11 18.72 2.82
N ALA A 46 -8.42 18.65 3.96
CA ALA A 46 -7.04 18.15 4.01
C ALA A 46 -6.96 16.65 3.68
N ASP A 47 -7.91 15.85 4.16
CA ASP A 47 -7.96 14.42 3.87
C ASP A 47 -8.25 14.17 2.39
N ASN A 48 -9.15 14.93 1.79
CA ASN A 48 -9.45 14.84 0.35
C ASN A 48 -8.22 15.17 -0.52
N GLN A 49 -7.40 16.15 -0.11
CA GLN A 49 -6.15 16.47 -0.81
C GLN A 49 -5.14 15.34 -0.72
N LYS A 50 -4.95 14.75 0.46
CA LYS A 50 -4.06 13.61 0.66
C LYS A 50 -4.52 12.41 -0.14
N ILE A 51 -5.81 12.09 -0.12
CA ILE A 51 -6.41 11.03 -0.94
C ILE A 51 -6.14 11.27 -2.43
N ALA A 52 -6.32 12.52 -2.91
CA ALA A 52 -6.07 12.83 -4.31
C ALA A 52 -4.59 12.63 -4.73
N ILE A 53 -3.64 12.87 -3.82
CA ILE A 53 -2.21 12.60 -4.06
C ILE A 53 -1.97 11.08 -4.12
N ALA A 54 -2.54 10.31 -3.19
CA ALA A 54 -2.45 8.85 -3.18
C ALA A 54 -3.05 8.23 -4.45
N GLU A 55 -4.22 8.72 -4.90
CA GLU A 55 -4.84 8.28 -6.15
C GLU A 55 -3.95 8.57 -7.36
N LYS A 56 -3.31 9.75 -7.43
CA LYS A 56 -2.35 10.07 -8.50
C LYS A 56 -1.12 9.18 -8.47
N MET A 57 -0.61 8.86 -7.27
CA MET A 57 0.52 7.93 -7.11
C MET A 57 0.17 6.56 -7.69
N LEU A 58 -1.01 6.00 -7.35
CA LEU A 58 -1.45 4.72 -7.90
C LEU A 58 -1.72 4.79 -9.41
N ASP A 59 -2.27 5.90 -9.91
CA ASP A 59 -2.44 6.11 -11.33
C ASP A 59 -1.10 6.06 -12.07
N SER A 60 -0.07 6.74 -11.55
CA SER A 60 1.27 6.73 -12.12
C SER A 60 1.91 5.35 -12.02
N PHE A 61 1.71 4.64 -10.89
CA PHE A 61 2.24 3.30 -10.68
C PHE A 61 1.71 2.31 -11.72
N TYR A 62 0.39 2.20 -11.89
CA TYR A 62 -0.22 1.23 -12.79
C TYR A 62 -0.27 1.66 -14.28
N ARG A 63 0.07 2.92 -14.57
CA ARG A 63 0.34 3.37 -15.96
C ARG A 63 1.80 3.21 -16.35
N PHE A 64 2.64 2.78 -15.41
CA PHE A 64 4.08 2.64 -15.58
C PHE A 64 4.76 3.97 -15.96
N ASP A 65 4.22 5.09 -15.49
CA ASP A 65 4.80 6.42 -15.64
C ASP A 65 5.80 6.67 -14.50
N THR A 66 7.03 6.18 -14.71
CA THR A 66 8.09 6.22 -13.70
C THR A 66 8.47 7.64 -13.28
N GLN A 67 8.46 8.61 -14.22
CA GLN A 67 8.79 9.99 -13.90
C GLN A 67 7.70 10.63 -13.04
N ALA A 68 6.44 10.52 -13.45
CA ALA A 68 5.31 11.05 -12.67
C ALA A 68 5.21 10.39 -11.29
N LEU A 69 5.52 9.09 -11.18
CA LEU A 69 5.57 8.39 -9.91
C LEU A 69 6.69 8.94 -9.02
N ALA A 70 7.91 9.09 -9.55
CA ALA A 70 9.05 9.61 -8.79
C ALA A 70 8.79 11.04 -8.27
N ASP A 71 8.13 11.90 -9.05
CA ASP A 71 7.80 13.27 -8.67
C ASP A 71 6.79 13.33 -7.50
N LEU A 72 5.98 12.30 -7.32
CA LEU A 72 4.98 12.19 -6.24
C LEU A 72 5.55 11.60 -4.95
N LEU A 73 6.69 10.91 -4.99
CA LEU A 73 7.30 10.26 -3.84
C LEU A 73 8.30 11.21 -3.15
N ALA A 74 8.36 11.18 -1.82
CA ALA A 74 9.46 11.77 -1.09
C ALA A 74 10.72 10.93 -1.31
N GLU A 75 11.88 11.58 -1.37
CA GLU A 75 13.16 10.88 -1.52
C GLU A 75 13.42 9.94 -0.35
N GLY A 76 13.90 8.74 -0.63
CA GLY A 76 14.26 7.75 0.40
C GLY A 76 14.01 6.31 -0.01
N LYS A 77 14.22 5.41 0.94
CA LYS A 77 14.16 3.95 0.73
C LYS A 77 12.79 3.48 0.23
N ASP A 78 11.70 4.11 0.70
CA ASP A 78 10.34 3.75 0.27
C ASP A 78 10.12 4.09 -1.19
N ALA A 79 10.63 5.25 -1.67
CA ALA A 79 10.56 5.63 -3.07
C ALA A 79 11.32 4.63 -3.97
N GLU A 80 12.52 4.23 -3.55
CA GLU A 80 13.31 3.21 -4.28
C GLU A 80 12.57 1.89 -4.38
N SER A 81 11.92 1.45 -3.30
CA SER A 81 11.13 0.23 -3.27
C SER A 81 9.91 0.30 -4.19
N VAL A 82 9.18 1.42 -4.18
CA VAL A 82 7.99 1.61 -5.03
C VAL A 82 8.36 1.59 -6.50
N LEU A 83 9.45 2.28 -6.88
CA LEU A 83 9.95 2.28 -8.26
C LEU A 83 10.45 0.90 -8.70
N TYR A 84 11.07 0.14 -7.79
CA TYR A 84 11.42 -1.26 -8.02
C TYR A 84 10.19 -2.10 -8.35
N TYR A 85 9.14 -2.00 -7.52
CA TYR A 85 7.91 -2.76 -7.73
C TYR A 85 7.11 -2.31 -8.95
N GLN A 86 7.16 -1.03 -9.33
CA GLN A 86 6.57 -0.57 -10.59
C GLN A 86 7.22 -1.27 -11.79
N ALA A 87 8.55 -1.31 -11.86
CA ALA A 87 9.28 -1.97 -12.95
C ALA A 87 9.07 -3.51 -12.94
N TRP A 88 8.87 -4.11 -11.77
CA TRP A 88 8.44 -5.50 -11.63
C TRP A 88 7.06 -5.71 -12.23
N ALA A 89 6.08 -4.89 -11.82
CA ALA A 89 4.68 -4.97 -12.25
C ALA A 89 4.54 -4.77 -13.76
N GLU A 90 5.27 -3.81 -14.33
CA GLU A 90 5.33 -3.58 -15.77
C GLU A 90 5.81 -4.84 -16.51
N ALA A 91 6.90 -5.45 -16.05
CA ALA A 91 7.49 -6.63 -16.67
C ALA A 91 6.64 -7.89 -16.53
N ALA A 92 5.77 -7.97 -15.51
CA ALA A 92 4.77 -9.03 -15.32
C ALA A 92 3.43 -8.72 -16.00
N ASN A 93 3.31 -7.64 -16.77
CA ASN A 93 2.09 -7.22 -17.46
C ASN A 93 0.88 -7.06 -16.52
N TYR A 94 1.07 -6.36 -15.40
CA TYR A 94 -0.02 -6.07 -14.46
C TYR A 94 -1.14 -5.30 -15.15
N THR A 95 -2.38 -5.76 -14.93
CA THR A 95 -3.61 -5.11 -15.41
C THR A 95 -4.59 -5.00 -14.25
N ILE A 96 -5.17 -3.80 -14.08
CA ILE A 96 -6.18 -3.57 -13.04
C ILE A 96 -7.47 -4.30 -13.42
N LYS A 97 -7.98 -5.12 -12.51
CA LYS A 97 -9.32 -5.75 -12.59
C LYS A 97 -10.35 -4.99 -11.81
N GLN A 98 -9.96 -4.51 -10.64
CA GLN A 98 -10.80 -3.70 -9.78
C GLN A 98 -9.95 -2.72 -9.00
N ARG A 99 -10.45 -1.50 -8.80
CA ARG A 99 -9.87 -0.50 -7.92
C ARG A 99 -10.96 0.09 -7.05
N LYS A 100 -10.72 0.17 -5.76
CA LYS A 100 -11.58 0.87 -4.80
C LYS A 100 -11.03 2.28 -4.58
N PRO A 101 -11.87 3.29 -4.34
CA PRO A 101 -11.39 4.61 -3.92
C PRO A 101 -10.53 4.48 -2.66
N CYS A 102 -9.46 5.28 -2.61
CA CYS A 102 -8.66 5.39 -1.40
C CYS A 102 -9.47 6.03 -0.27
N PHE A 103 -9.14 5.71 0.97
CA PHE A 103 -9.77 6.28 2.16
C PHE A 103 -8.75 6.47 3.28
N VAL A 104 -9.08 7.33 4.24
CA VAL A 104 -8.28 7.51 5.46
C VAL A 104 -8.75 6.52 6.52
N SER A 105 -7.83 5.71 7.05
CA SER A 105 -8.09 4.76 8.13
C SER A 105 -8.13 5.45 9.50
N GLU A 106 -8.54 4.71 10.54
CA GLU A 106 -8.54 5.18 11.93
C GLU A 106 -7.13 5.57 12.42
N ASP A 107 -6.08 4.96 11.85
CA ASP A 107 -4.67 5.26 12.14
C ASP A 107 -4.10 6.42 11.32
N ASN A 108 -4.95 7.19 10.63
CA ASN A 108 -4.57 8.29 9.72
C ASN A 108 -3.69 7.86 8.54
N LEU A 109 -3.69 6.59 8.18
CA LEU A 109 -3.08 6.11 6.95
C LEU A 109 -4.08 6.23 5.79
N ILE A 110 -3.58 6.58 4.61
CA ILE A 110 -4.39 6.46 3.40
C ILE A 110 -4.26 5.02 2.92
N VAL A 111 -5.40 4.36 2.79
CA VAL A 111 -5.48 2.96 2.37
C VAL A 111 -6.09 2.89 0.98
N CYS A 112 -5.40 2.21 0.07
CA CYS A 112 -5.81 2.02 -1.30
C CYS A 112 -5.71 0.55 -1.68
N ALA A 113 -6.75 -0.04 -2.25
CA ALA A 113 -6.77 -1.44 -2.66
C ALA A 113 -7.01 -1.55 -4.17
N VAL A 114 -6.14 -2.30 -4.85
CA VAL A 114 -6.19 -2.54 -6.29
C VAL A 114 -6.07 -4.03 -6.56
N THR A 115 -7.11 -4.64 -7.13
CA THR A 115 -7.06 -6.03 -7.58
C THR A 115 -6.46 -6.07 -8.97
N VAL A 116 -5.41 -6.86 -9.13
CA VAL A 116 -4.63 -6.99 -10.36
C VAL A 116 -4.70 -8.39 -10.92
N PHE A 117 -4.40 -8.48 -12.21
CA PHE A 117 -4.18 -9.72 -12.94
C PHE A 117 -2.92 -9.55 -13.77
N ASP A 118 -2.01 -10.46 -13.62
CA ASP A 118 -0.68 -10.42 -14.22
C ASP A 118 -0.33 -11.76 -14.88
N ASP A 119 0.89 -11.90 -15.37
CA ASP A 119 1.34 -13.12 -16.00
C ASP A 119 1.50 -14.30 -15.02
N PHE A 120 1.70 -14.02 -13.71
CA PHE A 120 1.65 -15.06 -12.67
C PHE A 120 0.23 -15.56 -12.49
N GLY A 121 -0.72 -14.64 -12.31
CA GLY A 121 -2.13 -14.94 -12.19
C GLY A 121 -2.67 -15.71 -13.41
N LYS A 122 -2.22 -15.38 -14.62
CA LYS A 122 -2.56 -16.14 -15.84
C LYS A 122 -2.05 -17.57 -15.77
N THR A 123 -0.81 -17.76 -15.30
CA THR A 123 -0.16 -19.06 -15.24
C THR A 123 -0.70 -19.93 -14.11
N LEU A 124 -0.92 -19.33 -12.93
CA LEU A 124 -1.30 -20.03 -11.71
C LEU A 124 -2.81 -20.02 -11.42
N GLY A 125 -3.60 -19.28 -12.21
CA GLY A 125 -5.07 -19.28 -12.13
C GLY A 125 -5.65 -18.39 -11.03
N TYR A 126 -5.05 -17.20 -10.72
CA TYR A 126 -5.54 -16.32 -9.68
C TYR A 126 -5.49 -14.82 -10.04
N THR A 127 -6.12 -14.01 -9.21
CA THR A 127 -5.92 -12.55 -9.12
C THR A 127 -5.48 -12.21 -7.71
N ALA A 128 -4.65 -11.18 -7.54
CA ALA A 128 -4.25 -10.69 -6.23
C ALA A 128 -4.72 -9.25 -6.01
N THR A 129 -4.87 -8.84 -4.75
CA THR A 129 -5.19 -7.48 -4.36
C THR A 129 -4.00 -6.87 -3.63
N ASP A 130 -3.41 -5.85 -4.23
CA ASP A 130 -2.41 -5.02 -3.59
C ASP A 130 -3.10 -3.98 -2.71
N THR A 131 -2.77 -3.96 -1.43
CA THR A 131 -3.24 -2.94 -0.49
C THR A 131 -2.08 -2.05 -0.08
N PHE A 132 -2.17 -0.78 -0.45
CA PHE A 132 -1.17 0.24 -0.12
C PHE A 132 -1.59 1.01 1.12
N TYR A 133 -0.64 1.25 2.03
CA TYR A 133 -0.77 2.07 3.22
C TYR A 133 0.21 3.24 3.10
N LEU A 134 -0.33 4.46 3.01
CA LEU A 134 0.41 5.64 2.63
C LEU A 134 0.31 6.74 3.70
N THR A 135 1.39 7.51 3.87
CA THR A 135 1.31 8.84 4.48
C THR A 135 1.64 9.91 3.45
N VAL A 136 1.00 11.07 3.54
CA VAL A 136 1.23 12.21 2.65
C VAL A 136 1.64 13.42 3.49
N GLU A 137 2.79 14.00 3.15
CA GLU A 137 3.34 15.18 3.77
C GLU A 137 3.84 16.16 2.69
N SER A 138 3.56 17.44 2.85
CA SER A 138 4.04 18.49 1.92
C SER A 138 3.78 18.15 0.43
N ASP A 139 2.57 17.67 0.13
CA ASP A 139 2.09 17.31 -1.22
C ASP A 139 2.85 16.14 -1.89
N ARG A 140 3.57 15.33 -1.10
CA ARG A 140 4.23 14.10 -1.55
C ARG A 140 3.86 12.92 -0.67
N VAL A 141 3.94 11.74 -1.23
CA VAL A 141 3.84 10.48 -0.48
C VAL A 141 5.15 10.29 0.29
N ALA A 142 5.07 10.37 1.62
CA ALA A 142 6.22 10.33 2.51
C ALA A 142 6.62 8.89 2.88
N THR A 143 5.62 8.02 3.11
CA THR A 143 5.87 6.59 3.37
C THR A 143 4.93 5.73 2.55
N VAL A 144 5.41 4.55 2.17
CA VAL A 144 4.64 3.53 1.47
C VAL A 144 4.96 2.17 2.08
N SER A 145 3.93 1.47 2.51
CA SER A 145 3.99 0.03 2.69
C SER A 145 2.87 -0.62 1.90
N PHE A 146 3.06 -1.85 1.45
CA PHE A 146 2.00 -2.57 0.77
C PHE A 146 1.99 -4.05 1.13
N GLU A 147 0.83 -4.67 0.98
CA GLU A 147 0.59 -6.08 1.21
C GLU A 147 -0.20 -6.63 0.02
N GLY A 148 0.21 -7.81 -0.45
CA GLY A 148 -0.55 -8.60 -1.43
C GLY A 148 -1.31 -9.72 -0.73
N ASP A 149 -2.51 -10.04 -1.22
CA ASP A 149 -3.29 -11.22 -0.80
C ASP A 149 -3.02 -12.45 -1.68
N ASP A 150 -1.77 -12.59 -2.12
CA ASP A 150 -1.35 -13.71 -2.97
C ASP A 150 -1.77 -15.06 -2.38
N PRO A 151 -2.38 -15.96 -3.18
CA PRO A 151 -2.82 -17.25 -2.69
C PRO A 151 -1.64 -18.18 -2.40
N MET A 152 -1.91 -19.24 -1.64
CA MET A 152 -0.91 -20.22 -1.22
C MET A 152 -0.08 -20.79 -2.38
N ILE A 153 -0.67 -20.90 -3.58
CA ILE A 153 0.04 -21.41 -4.77
C ILE A 153 1.27 -20.57 -5.11
N PHE A 154 1.21 -19.22 -4.91
CA PHE A 154 2.35 -18.36 -5.12
C PHE A 154 3.46 -18.63 -4.09
N SER A 155 3.10 -18.87 -2.82
CA SER A 155 4.06 -19.24 -1.78
C SER A 155 4.71 -20.62 -2.07
N ILE A 156 3.95 -21.58 -2.61
CA ILE A 156 4.46 -22.88 -3.01
C ILE A 156 5.43 -22.74 -4.20
N LEU A 157 5.09 -21.93 -5.20
CA LEU A 157 5.99 -21.60 -6.29
C LEU A 157 7.31 -21.00 -5.77
N TYR A 158 7.24 -20.07 -4.83
CA TYR A 158 8.42 -19.43 -4.27
C TYR A 158 9.35 -20.45 -3.59
N VAL A 159 8.79 -21.37 -2.77
CA VAL A 159 9.56 -22.45 -2.14
C VAL A 159 10.15 -23.39 -3.19
N TRP A 160 9.39 -23.75 -4.23
CA TRP A 160 9.87 -24.56 -5.33
C TRP A 160 11.05 -23.88 -6.07
N MET A 161 10.95 -22.58 -6.33
CA MET A 161 12.03 -21.81 -6.95
C MET A 161 13.31 -21.84 -6.10
N MET A 162 13.20 -21.70 -4.77
CA MET A 162 14.37 -21.79 -3.88
C MET A 162 15.10 -23.14 -3.97
N VAL A 163 14.37 -24.21 -4.28
CA VAL A 163 14.94 -25.57 -4.39
C VAL A 163 15.46 -25.88 -5.78
N PHE A 164 14.69 -25.52 -6.81
CA PHE A 164 14.95 -25.97 -8.19
C PHE A 164 15.48 -24.89 -9.12
N LYS A 165 15.43 -23.62 -8.71
CA LYS A 165 15.86 -22.44 -9.46
C LYS A 165 16.63 -21.47 -8.56
N SER A 166 17.44 -22.01 -7.64
CA SER A 166 18.16 -21.19 -6.64
C SER A 166 19.06 -20.13 -7.28
N GLU A 167 19.58 -20.39 -8.48
CA GLU A 167 20.38 -19.47 -9.26
C GLU A 167 19.68 -18.14 -9.56
N LEU A 168 18.34 -18.11 -9.62
CA LEU A 168 17.59 -16.86 -9.80
C LEU A 168 17.82 -15.87 -8.67
N PHE A 169 17.96 -16.37 -7.43
CA PHE A 169 18.19 -15.55 -6.23
C PHE A 169 19.65 -15.09 -6.10
N GLU A 170 20.57 -15.70 -6.84
CA GLU A 170 21.94 -15.26 -6.91
C GLU A 170 22.16 -14.21 -8.01
N HIS A 171 21.27 -14.16 -9.01
CA HIS A 171 21.38 -13.34 -10.22
C HIS A 171 20.20 -12.37 -10.37
N GLU A 172 19.19 -12.69 -11.20
CA GLU A 172 18.12 -11.78 -11.60
C GLU A 172 17.25 -11.31 -10.44
N CYS A 173 17.03 -12.18 -9.46
CA CYS A 173 16.20 -11.91 -8.28
C CYS A 173 16.99 -11.64 -7.01
N LYS A 174 18.29 -11.32 -7.16
CA LYS A 174 19.10 -10.98 -5.99
C LYS A 174 18.52 -9.78 -5.26
N ASP A 175 18.36 -9.92 -3.97
CA ASP A 175 17.81 -8.90 -3.06
C ASP A 175 16.40 -8.40 -3.44
N MET A 176 15.60 -9.23 -4.14
CA MET A 176 14.28 -8.83 -4.65
C MET A 176 13.31 -8.27 -3.60
N PHE A 177 13.43 -8.71 -2.34
CA PHE A 177 12.59 -8.20 -1.24
C PHE A 177 13.18 -6.99 -0.51
N GLU A 178 14.41 -6.60 -0.85
CA GLU A 178 15.13 -5.49 -0.23
C GLU A 178 15.41 -4.34 -1.23
N GLY A 179 14.74 -4.37 -2.40
CA GLY A 179 14.96 -3.39 -3.47
C GLY A 179 16.12 -3.79 -4.39
N GLY A 180 16.06 -5.00 -4.95
CA GLY A 180 17.04 -5.52 -5.92
C GLY A 180 17.26 -4.60 -7.13
N LYS A 181 18.29 -4.89 -7.93
CA LYS A 181 18.73 -3.99 -9.02
C LYS A 181 18.08 -4.28 -10.36
N THR A 182 17.47 -5.45 -10.54
CA THR A 182 16.97 -5.93 -11.83
C THR A 182 15.51 -6.38 -11.76
N PRO A 183 14.57 -5.47 -11.36
CA PRO A 183 13.17 -5.86 -11.13
C PRO A 183 12.50 -6.49 -12.34
N ALA A 184 12.70 -5.92 -13.52
CA ALA A 184 12.09 -6.42 -14.74
C ALA A 184 12.67 -7.77 -15.18
N ALA A 185 13.96 -8.02 -14.96
CA ALA A 185 14.58 -9.31 -15.27
C ALA A 185 14.10 -10.38 -14.30
N CYS A 186 14.06 -10.07 -12.99
CA CYS A 186 13.55 -10.97 -11.97
C CYS A 186 12.08 -11.31 -12.21
N SER A 187 11.22 -10.33 -12.47
CA SER A 187 9.80 -10.55 -12.77
C SER A 187 9.62 -11.54 -13.93
N ARG A 188 10.30 -11.34 -15.05
CA ARG A 188 10.24 -12.28 -16.19
C ARG A 188 10.76 -13.67 -15.85
N ALA A 189 11.83 -13.77 -15.06
CA ALA A 189 12.38 -15.06 -14.62
C ALA A 189 11.40 -15.82 -13.72
N VAL A 190 10.71 -15.11 -12.81
CA VAL A 190 9.68 -15.72 -11.95
C VAL A 190 8.45 -16.14 -12.77
N VAL A 191 8.02 -15.33 -13.76
CA VAL A 191 6.94 -15.76 -14.70
C VAL A 191 7.33 -17.04 -15.45
N GLN A 192 8.58 -17.15 -15.92
CA GLN A 192 9.04 -18.37 -16.56
C GLN A 192 9.09 -19.55 -15.59
N ALA A 193 9.57 -19.32 -14.36
CA ALA A 193 9.59 -20.34 -13.32
C ALA A 193 8.18 -20.83 -12.95
N ALA A 194 7.17 -19.95 -12.97
CA ALA A 194 5.77 -20.33 -12.77
C ALA A 194 5.26 -21.29 -13.86
N LYS A 195 5.64 -21.05 -15.13
CA LYS A 195 5.31 -21.98 -16.24
C LYS A 195 6.00 -23.33 -16.05
N ASP A 196 7.32 -23.31 -15.78
CA ASP A 196 8.08 -24.54 -15.53
C ASP A 196 7.50 -25.35 -14.36
N PHE A 197 7.02 -24.65 -13.31
CA PHE A 197 6.38 -25.26 -12.15
C PHE A 197 5.07 -25.98 -12.53
N ILE A 198 4.20 -25.32 -13.30
CA ILE A 198 2.92 -25.92 -13.72
C ILE A 198 3.15 -27.10 -14.68
N ASP A 199 4.16 -27.02 -15.55
CA ASP A 199 4.48 -28.09 -16.51
C ASP A 199 5.02 -29.37 -15.84
N MET A 200 5.38 -29.31 -14.54
CA MET A 200 5.83 -30.48 -13.76
C MET A 200 4.68 -31.31 -13.20
N PHE A 201 3.44 -30.81 -13.17
CA PHE A 201 2.28 -31.45 -12.57
C PHE A 201 1.15 -31.68 -13.56
#